data_9304a960e343630682bb64991e611d6a
#
_entry.id   9304a960e343630682bb64991e611d6a
#
_cell.length_a   1.000
_cell.length_b   1.000
_cell.length_c   1.000
_cell.angle_alpha   90.00
_cell.angle_beta   90.00
_cell.angle_gamma   90.00
#
_symmetry.space_group_name_H-M   'P 1'
#
loop_
_entity.id
_entity.type
_entity.pdbx_description
1 polymer ?
#
loop_
_entity_poly.entity_id
_entity_poly.type
_entity_poly.pdbx_seq_one_letter_code
_entity_poly.pdbx_strand_id
1 'polypeptide(L)'
;MNWRMRVVHTTGYRYAAPVTQSYNEARLTPRNNRWQNLVVSRVETTPPTRTYRYTDYWGTEVTAFDLHAPHTELKIVSSSVVETGDGGAPGDGVSWAELRSSDVIDRYAEYLEPTNYVPKNRELAAVARELRKGRRPVDAVLAVSEWVHDKLTYQRGTTG
;
A
#
# COMPACT_ATOMS: atom_id res chain seq x y z
N MET A 1 12.13 1.21 -20.25
CA MET A 1 10.97 0.90 -21.14
C MET A 1 9.73 1.52 -20.51
N ASN A 2 9.04 2.42 -21.21
CA ASN A 2 7.87 3.10 -20.66
C ASN A 2 6.62 2.28 -20.99
N TRP A 3 5.77 2.05 -19.99
CA TRP A 3 4.51 1.34 -20.16
C TRP A 3 3.34 2.26 -19.90
N ARG A 4 2.32 2.17 -20.74
CA ARG A 4 1.00 2.74 -20.46
C ARG A 4 0.05 1.60 -20.15
N MET A 5 -0.47 1.60 -18.91
CA MET A 5 -1.29 0.51 -18.41
C MET A 5 -2.66 1.02 -17.98
N ARG A 6 -3.67 0.23 -18.27
CA ARG A 6 -4.99 0.40 -17.65
C ARG A 6 -5.13 -0.60 -16.51
N VAL A 7 -5.44 -0.09 -15.33
CA VAL A 7 -5.70 -0.90 -14.13
C VAL A 7 -7.18 -0.78 -13.78
N VAL A 8 -7.86 -1.90 -13.63
CA VAL A 8 -9.23 -1.97 -13.13
C VAL A 8 -9.25 -2.85 -11.89
N HIS A 9 -9.67 -2.28 -10.77
CA HIS A 9 -9.82 -2.98 -9.51
C HIS A 9 -11.31 -2.99 -9.12
N THR A 10 -11.85 -4.17 -8.84
CA THR A 10 -13.23 -4.33 -8.41
C THR A 10 -13.27 -5.00 -7.05
N THR A 11 -13.95 -4.36 -6.09
CA THR A 11 -14.26 -4.92 -4.78
C THR A 11 -15.77 -5.00 -4.63
N GLY A 12 -16.28 -6.14 -4.17
CA GLY A 12 -17.71 -6.35 -3.98
C GLY A 12 -18.02 -6.97 -2.63
N TYR A 13 -19.09 -6.51 -2.01
CA TYR A 13 -19.64 -7.02 -0.76
C TYR A 13 -21.09 -7.39 -0.96
N ARG A 14 -21.52 -8.53 -0.39
CA ARG A 14 -22.90 -8.96 -0.31
C ARG A 14 -23.26 -9.16 1.15
N TYR A 15 -24.39 -8.60 1.54
CA TYR A 15 -24.86 -8.62 2.92
C TYR A 15 -26.06 -9.55 3.06
N ALA A 16 -26.10 -10.32 4.14
CA ALA A 16 -27.22 -11.24 4.43
C ALA A 16 -28.54 -10.52 4.74
N ALA A 17 -28.45 -9.25 5.19
CA ALA A 17 -29.59 -8.39 5.42
C ALA A 17 -29.30 -6.98 4.86
N PRO A 18 -30.33 -6.15 4.59
CA PRO A 18 -30.09 -4.80 4.13
C PRO A 18 -29.30 -3.95 5.13
N VAL A 19 -28.22 -3.35 4.66
CA VAL A 19 -27.44 -2.33 5.39
C VAL A 19 -28.07 -0.97 5.14
N THR A 20 -28.39 -0.25 6.19
CA THR A 20 -29.11 1.04 6.12
C THR A 20 -28.16 2.24 6.09
N GLN A 21 -26.94 2.08 6.59
CA GLN A 21 -25.91 3.12 6.59
C GLN A 21 -24.53 2.46 6.39
N SER A 22 -23.74 3.02 5.48
CA SER A 22 -22.39 2.54 5.20
C SER A 22 -21.49 3.74 4.92
N TYR A 23 -20.39 3.87 5.69
CA TYR A 23 -19.37 4.91 5.55
C TYR A 23 -18.10 4.23 5.03
N ASN A 24 -17.58 4.71 3.91
CA ASN A 24 -16.54 4.00 3.18
C ASN A 24 -15.42 4.94 2.74
N GLU A 25 -14.20 4.39 2.71
CA GLU A 25 -13.01 5.03 2.14
C GLU A 25 -12.30 4.07 1.19
N ALA A 26 -12.09 4.51 -0.03
CA ALA A 26 -11.33 3.76 -1.03
C ALA A 26 -9.98 4.43 -1.28
N ARG A 27 -8.88 3.71 -1.00
CA ARG A 27 -7.50 4.11 -1.26
C ARG A 27 -6.99 3.37 -2.50
N LEU A 28 -7.56 3.69 -3.65
CA LEU A 28 -7.38 2.97 -4.92
C LEU A 28 -6.83 3.85 -6.03
N THR A 29 -6.53 5.12 -5.75
CA THR A 29 -5.94 6.05 -6.72
C THR A 29 -4.42 5.89 -6.76
N PRO A 30 -3.81 5.55 -7.91
CA PRO A 30 -2.36 5.48 -8.03
C PRO A 30 -1.69 6.83 -7.77
N ARG A 31 -0.55 6.84 -7.12
CA ARG A 31 0.22 8.07 -6.83
C ARG A 31 1.03 8.52 -8.03
N ASN A 32 1.16 9.83 -8.19
CA ASN A 32 2.19 10.41 -9.05
C ASN A 32 3.54 10.43 -8.33
N ASN A 33 4.59 10.04 -9.02
CA ASN A 33 5.97 10.18 -8.55
C ASN A 33 6.92 10.33 -9.76
N ARG A 34 8.23 10.39 -9.53
CA ARG A 34 9.23 10.56 -10.59
C ARG A 34 9.27 9.42 -11.63
N TRP A 35 8.68 8.28 -11.33
CA TRP A 35 8.68 7.10 -12.22
C TRP A 35 7.29 6.71 -12.72
N GLN A 36 6.25 7.38 -12.23
CA GLN A 36 4.88 7.05 -12.56
C GLN A 36 4.02 8.31 -12.66
N ASN A 37 3.28 8.40 -13.76
CA ASN A 37 2.31 9.45 -13.99
C ASN A 37 0.90 8.87 -14.09
N LEU A 38 -0.01 9.38 -13.28
CA LEU A 38 -1.43 9.07 -13.34
C LEU A 38 -2.09 9.94 -14.40
N VAL A 39 -2.54 9.35 -15.50
CA VAL A 39 -3.22 10.05 -16.58
C VAL A 39 -4.68 10.33 -16.23
N VAL A 40 -5.36 9.32 -15.68
CA VAL A 40 -6.76 9.43 -15.24
C VAL A 40 -7.06 8.38 -14.18
N SER A 41 -7.89 8.74 -13.20
CA SER A 41 -8.45 7.82 -12.21
C SER A 41 -9.91 8.13 -11.95
N ARG A 42 -10.72 7.07 -11.81
CA ARG A 42 -12.13 7.14 -11.49
C ARG A 42 -12.51 6.02 -10.53
N VAL A 43 -13.27 6.38 -9.51
CA VAL A 43 -13.90 5.42 -8.58
C VAL A 43 -15.40 5.52 -8.76
N GLU A 44 -16.05 4.40 -9.01
CA GLU A 44 -17.50 4.26 -9.19
C GLU A 44 -18.06 3.28 -8.17
N THR A 45 -19.26 3.55 -7.67
CA THR A 45 -19.93 2.70 -6.69
C THR A 45 -21.27 2.19 -7.23
N THR A 46 -21.66 1.01 -6.78
CA THR A 46 -23.01 0.46 -6.96
C THR A 46 -23.51 0.01 -5.59
N PRO A 47 -24.58 0.59 -5.04
CA PRO A 47 -25.39 1.69 -5.57
C PRO A 47 -24.58 2.96 -5.84
N PRO A 48 -24.98 3.78 -6.81
CA PRO A 48 -24.28 5.02 -7.11
C PRO A 48 -24.46 6.03 -5.98
N THR A 49 -23.37 6.69 -5.58
CA THR A 49 -23.42 7.74 -4.57
C THR A 49 -22.43 8.85 -4.87
N ARG A 50 -22.59 9.99 -4.19
CA ARG A 50 -21.63 11.09 -4.29
C ARG A 50 -20.33 10.69 -3.60
N THR A 51 -19.21 10.94 -4.26
CA THR A 51 -17.88 10.73 -3.70
C THR A 51 -17.22 12.05 -3.33
N TYR A 52 -16.43 12.03 -2.29
CA TYR A 52 -15.59 13.12 -1.86
C TYR A 52 -14.11 12.66 -1.89
N ARG A 53 -13.18 13.53 -2.29
CA ARG A 53 -11.75 13.21 -2.33
C ARG A 53 -10.96 14.09 -1.39
N TYR A 54 -9.99 13.50 -0.71
CA TYR A 54 -9.01 14.20 0.10
C TYR A 54 -7.68 13.46 0.09
N THR A 55 -6.62 14.14 0.53
CA THR A 55 -5.32 13.52 0.75
C THR A 55 -5.12 13.30 2.24
N ASP A 56 -4.83 12.06 2.63
CA ASP A 56 -4.57 11.73 4.03
C ASP A 56 -3.16 12.15 4.49
N TYR A 57 -2.89 11.94 5.77
CA TYR A 57 -1.58 12.26 6.38
C TYR A 57 -0.39 11.63 5.63
N TRP A 58 -0.58 10.43 5.08
CA TRP A 58 0.45 9.69 4.34
C TRP A 58 0.60 10.12 2.87
N GLY A 59 -0.15 11.14 2.46
CA GLY A 59 -0.18 11.61 1.08
C GLY A 59 -0.91 10.65 0.14
N THR A 60 -1.79 9.80 0.67
CA THR A 60 -2.64 8.92 -0.14
C THR A 60 -3.92 9.65 -0.53
N GLU A 61 -4.29 9.62 -1.81
CA GLU A 61 -5.60 10.10 -2.24
C GLU A 61 -6.68 9.11 -1.79
N VAL A 62 -7.61 9.59 -0.99
CA VAL A 62 -8.75 8.85 -0.46
C VAL A 62 -10.02 9.30 -1.16
N THR A 63 -10.81 8.35 -1.66
CA THR A 63 -12.17 8.58 -2.12
C THR A 63 -13.13 8.11 -1.03
N ALA A 64 -13.74 9.06 -0.32
CA ALA A 64 -14.76 8.78 0.69
C ALA A 64 -16.15 8.85 0.09
N PHE A 65 -17.06 8.00 0.56
CA PHE A 65 -18.45 7.97 0.14
C PHE A 65 -19.35 7.28 1.17
N ASP A 66 -20.59 7.73 1.24
CA ASP A 66 -21.58 7.22 2.19
C ASP A 66 -22.83 6.74 1.44
N LEU A 67 -23.42 5.66 1.93
CA LEU A 67 -24.68 5.11 1.45
C LEU A 67 -25.70 5.14 2.60
N HIS A 68 -26.78 5.90 2.40
CA HIS A 68 -27.88 6.03 3.38
C HIS A 68 -29.15 5.30 2.96
N ALA A 69 -29.22 4.81 1.72
CA ALA A 69 -30.31 3.96 1.26
C ALA A 69 -30.06 2.50 1.63
N PRO A 70 -31.09 1.74 2.06
CA PRO A 70 -30.95 0.31 2.31
C PRO A 70 -30.42 -0.42 1.07
N HIS A 71 -29.37 -1.22 1.28
CA HIS A 71 -28.76 -1.99 0.19
C HIS A 71 -28.26 -3.34 0.68
N THR A 72 -28.30 -4.36 -0.16
CA THR A 72 -27.81 -5.72 0.12
C THR A 72 -26.50 -6.04 -0.60
N GLU A 73 -26.01 -5.12 -1.42
CA GLU A 73 -24.74 -5.23 -2.09
C GLU A 73 -24.05 -3.88 -2.19
N LEU A 74 -22.73 -3.89 -2.15
CA LEU A 74 -21.88 -2.76 -2.46
C LEU A 74 -20.78 -3.22 -3.40
N LYS A 75 -20.67 -2.57 -4.55
CA LYS A 75 -19.58 -2.78 -5.50
C LYS A 75 -18.82 -1.47 -5.71
N ILE A 76 -17.50 -1.54 -5.65
CA ILE A 76 -16.60 -0.42 -5.90
C ILE A 76 -15.72 -0.80 -7.08
N VAL A 77 -15.68 0.04 -8.11
CA VAL A 77 -14.82 -0.13 -9.28
C VAL A 77 -13.90 1.07 -9.39
N SER A 78 -12.60 0.83 -9.24
CA SER A 78 -11.56 1.81 -9.55
C SER A 78 -10.98 1.52 -10.93
N SER A 79 -10.93 2.52 -11.80
CA SER A 79 -10.34 2.43 -13.13
C SER A 79 -9.31 3.54 -13.28
N SER A 80 -8.06 3.18 -13.60
CA SER A 80 -6.96 4.13 -13.74
C SER A 80 -6.14 3.85 -14.98
N VAL A 81 -5.59 4.90 -15.59
CA VAL A 81 -4.57 4.81 -16.63
C VAL A 81 -3.29 5.41 -16.08
N VAL A 82 -2.23 4.64 -16.11
CA VAL A 82 -0.93 4.98 -15.53
C VAL A 82 0.15 4.83 -16.60
N GLU A 83 1.05 5.80 -16.66
CA GLU A 83 2.28 5.71 -17.44
C GLU A 83 3.46 5.52 -16.50
N THR A 84 4.25 4.47 -16.71
CA THR A 84 5.46 4.22 -15.93
C THR A 84 6.70 4.56 -16.73
N GLY A 85 7.65 5.23 -16.09
CA GLY A 85 8.98 5.46 -16.63
C GLY A 85 9.96 4.35 -16.24
N ASP A 86 11.17 4.44 -16.75
CA ASP A 86 12.27 3.58 -16.30
C ASP A 86 12.61 3.95 -14.83
N GLY A 87 12.46 3.01 -13.94
CA GLY A 87 12.75 3.19 -12.51
C GLY A 87 14.21 3.49 -12.19
N GLY A 88 15.10 3.39 -13.19
CA GLY A 88 16.54 3.44 -13.00
C GLY A 88 17.06 2.23 -12.21
N ALA A 89 18.35 1.98 -12.29
CA ALA A 89 18.99 1.07 -11.34
C ALA A 89 18.96 1.71 -9.94
N PRO A 90 18.79 0.92 -8.88
CA PRO A 90 19.06 1.43 -7.53
C PRO A 90 20.45 2.06 -7.53
N GLY A 91 20.57 3.32 -7.10
CA GLY A 91 21.88 3.94 -6.92
C GLY A 91 22.71 3.17 -5.89
N ASP A 92 23.92 3.63 -5.61
CA ASP A 92 24.80 3.01 -4.61
C ASP A 92 24.17 2.92 -3.21
N GLY A 93 23.05 3.60 -3.04
CA GLY A 93 22.26 3.59 -1.82
C GLY A 93 22.89 4.40 -0.70
N VAL A 94 22.26 4.35 0.45
CA VAL A 94 22.76 4.96 1.70
C VAL A 94 23.59 3.96 2.48
N SER A 95 24.53 4.44 3.30
CA SER A 95 25.30 3.61 4.23
C SER A 95 24.52 3.26 5.50
N TRP A 96 24.97 2.25 6.24
CA TRP A 96 24.42 1.95 7.57
C TRP A 96 24.63 3.07 8.59
N ALA A 97 25.65 3.90 8.40
CA ALA A 97 25.89 5.06 9.26
C ALA A 97 24.85 6.16 9.02
N GLU A 98 24.57 6.47 7.75
CA GLU A 98 23.53 7.44 7.38
C GLU A 98 22.15 7.01 7.86
N LEU A 99 21.80 5.71 7.74
CA LEU A 99 20.53 5.19 8.23
C LEU A 99 20.37 5.27 9.76
N ARG A 100 21.47 5.44 10.50
CA ARG A 100 21.44 5.61 11.97
C ARG A 100 21.57 7.07 12.43
N SER A 101 21.61 8.01 11.50
CA SER A 101 21.62 9.42 11.87
C SER A 101 20.32 9.80 12.57
N SER A 102 20.39 10.76 13.50
CA SER A 102 19.21 11.28 14.20
C SER A 102 18.13 11.76 13.22
N ASP A 103 18.54 12.48 12.18
CA ASP A 103 17.63 13.03 11.17
C ASP A 103 16.80 11.96 10.43
N VAL A 104 17.43 10.80 10.15
CA VAL A 104 16.73 9.67 9.52
C VAL A 104 15.82 8.97 10.53
N ILE A 105 16.29 8.76 11.76
CA ILE A 105 15.50 8.14 12.83
C ILE A 105 14.27 8.97 13.12
N ASP A 106 14.42 10.27 13.31
CA ASP A 106 13.33 11.19 13.62
C ASP A 106 12.32 11.28 12.46
N ARG A 107 12.82 11.37 11.22
CA ARG A 107 11.96 11.41 10.02
C ARG A 107 11.10 10.17 9.84
N TYR A 108 11.59 9.02 10.23
CA TYR A 108 10.94 7.71 10.02
C TYR A 108 10.53 7.03 11.32
N ALA A 109 10.45 7.78 12.43
CA ALA A 109 10.12 7.25 13.76
C ALA A 109 8.85 6.39 13.76
N GLU A 110 7.79 6.85 13.09
CA GLU A 110 6.51 6.14 12.99
C GLU A 110 6.61 4.75 12.33
N TYR A 111 7.59 4.55 11.45
CA TYR A 111 7.84 3.24 10.81
C TYR A 111 8.81 2.36 11.62
N LEU A 112 9.55 2.94 12.55
CA LEU A 112 10.57 2.25 13.33
C LEU A 112 10.05 1.78 14.68
N GLU A 113 8.99 2.41 15.20
CA GLU A 113 8.41 2.04 16.48
C GLU A 113 7.52 0.80 16.38
N PRO A 114 7.65 -0.11 17.34
CA PRO A 114 6.77 -1.27 17.43
C PRO A 114 5.32 -0.85 17.71
N THR A 115 4.38 -1.57 17.12
CA THR A 115 2.94 -1.38 17.35
C THR A 115 2.33 -2.66 17.92
N ASN A 116 1.05 -2.60 18.29
CA ASN A 116 0.30 -3.80 18.70
C ASN A 116 0.21 -4.86 17.59
N TYR A 117 0.22 -4.42 16.31
CA TYR A 117 0.19 -5.31 15.15
C TYR A 117 1.58 -5.78 14.71
N VAL A 118 2.62 -5.03 15.04
CA VAL A 118 4.02 -5.34 14.73
C VAL A 118 4.84 -5.25 16.01
N PRO A 119 4.67 -6.17 16.96
CA PRO A 119 5.41 -6.17 18.21
C PRO A 119 6.86 -6.58 17.99
N LYS A 120 7.73 -6.23 18.94
CA LYS A 120 9.12 -6.71 18.94
C LYS A 120 9.15 -8.24 18.98
N ASN A 121 9.85 -8.85 18.03
CA ASN A 121 10.01 -10.28 17.94
C ASN A 121 11.51 -10.64 17.91
N ARG A 122 11.94 -11.48 18.85
CA ARG A 122 13.38 -11.85 19.00
C ARG A 122 13.86 -12.74 17.86
N GLU A 123 13.01 -13.62 17.33
CA GLU A 123 13.35 -14.54 16.24
C GLU A 123 13.53 -13.76 14.94
N LEU A 124 12.58 -12.87 14.61
CA LEU A 124 12.71 -11.99 13.45
C LEU A 124 13.92 -11.06 13.56
N ALA A 125 14.21 -10.55 14.75
CA ALA A 125 15.41 -9.74 14.98
C ALA A 125 16.70 -10.54 14.78
N ALA A 126 16.74 -11.83 15.09
CA ALA A 126 17.88 -12.70 14.81
C ALA A 126 18.04 -12.93 13.30
N VAL A 127 16.94 -13.26 12.60
CA VAL A 127 16.94 -13.41 11.13
C VAL A 127 17.41 -12.13 10.45
N ALA A 128 16.89 -10.97 10.85
CA ALA A 128 17.28 -9.68 10.27
C ALA A 128 18.76 -9.37 10.48
N ARG A 129 19.34 -9.74 11.63
CA ARG A 129 20.80 -9.60 11.88
C ARG A 129 21.63 -10.46 10.92
N GLU A 130 21.24 -11.71 10.70
CA GLU A 130 21.97 -12.61 9.78
C GLU A 130 21.84 -12.13 8.34
N LEU A 131 20.63 -11.74 7.91
CA LEU A 131 20.40 -11.22 6.55
C LEU A 131 21.16 -9.91 6.28
N ARG A 132 21.42 -9.11 7.31
CA ARG A 132 22.18 -7.87 7.21
C ARG A 132 23.70 -8.07 7.21
N LYS A 133 24.22 -9.17 7.76
CA LYS A 133 25.65 -9.38 8.01
C LYS A 133 26.46 -9.30 6.71
N GLY A 134 27.44 -8.40 6.68
CA GLY A 134 28.32 -8.19 5.53
C GLY A 134 27.66 -7.56 4.29
N ARG A 135 26.40 -7.15 4.36
CA ARG A 135 25.66 -6.56 3.24
C ARG A 135 25.54 -5.04 3.38
N ARG A 136 25.48 -4.35 2.23
CA ARG A 136 25.04 -2.96 2.18
C ARG A 136 23.53 -2.89 2.49
N PRO A 137 22.98 -1.74 2.92
CA PRO A 137 21.54 -1.61 3.21
C PRO A 137 20.62 -2.10 2.08
N VAL A 138 20.90 -1.71 0.84
CA VAL A 138 20.10 -2.12 -0.32
C VAL A 138 20.11 -3.64 -0.52
N ASP A 139 21.27 -4.28 -0.39
CA ASP A 139 21.41 -5.74 -0.54
C ASP A 139 20.71 -6.48 0.62
N ALA A 140 20.73 -5.89 1.83
CA ALA A 140 20.01 -6.43 2.97
C ALA A 140 18.48 -6.35 2.80
N VAL A 141 17.95 -5.26 2.22
CA VAL A 141 16.51 -5.13 1.91
C VAL A 141 16.08 -6.19 0.91
N LEU A 142 16.87 -6.42 -0.15
CA LEU A 142 16.59 -7.47 -1.13
C LEU A 142 16.58 -8.86 -0.48
N ALA A 143 17.59 -9.16 0.34
CA ALA A 143 17.67 -10.44 1.06
C ALA A 143 16.48 -10.64 2.03
N VAL A 144 16.00 -9.59 2.70
CA VAL A 144 14.81 -9.65 3.54
C VAL A 144 13.55 -9.88 2.69
N SER A 145 13.43 -9.22 1.55
CA SER A 145 12.29 -9.40 0.64
C SER A 145 12.22 -10.84 0.10
N GLU A 146 13.35 -11.40 -0.32
CA GLU A 146 13.45 -12.80 -0.76
C GLU A 146 13.08 -13.76 0.38
N TRP A 147 13.62 -13.54 1.57
CA TRP A 147 13.30 -14.37 2.75
C TRP A 147 11.80 -14.35 3.07
N VAL A 148 11.15 -13.17 3.04
CA VAL A 148 9.70 -13.05 3.26
C VAL A 148 8.93 -13.79 2.19
N HIS A 149 9.32 -13.65 0.92
CA HIS A 149 8.68 -14.35 -0.20
C HIS A 149 8.76 -15.89 -0.02
N ASP A 150 9.91 -16.39 0.40
CA ASP A 150 10.14 -17.83 0.56
C ASP A 150 9.42 -18.42 1.80
N LYS A 151 9.12 -17.59 2.80
CA LYS A 151 8.48 -18.02 4.05
C LYS A 151 6.97 -17.90 4.04
N LEU A 152 6.42 -17.07 3.17
CA LEU A 152 4.99 -16.79 3.12
C LEU A 152 4.38 -17.35 1.84
N THR A 153 3.28 -18.08 1.98
CA THR A 153 2.46 -18.53 0.85
C THR A 153 1.22 -17.66 0.77
N TYR A 154 1.02 -17.00 -0.39
CA TYR A 154 -0.18 -16.23 -0.61
C TYR A 154 -1.41 -17.14 -0.71
N GLN A 155 -2.41 -16.91 0.13
CA GLN A 155 -3.71 -17.60 0.08
C GLN A 155 -4.84 -16.62 -0.23
N ARG A 156 -5.70 -16.98 -1.18
CA ARG A 156 -6.90 -16.20 -1.49
C ARG A 156 -8.02 -16.53 -0.51
N GLY A 157 -8.85 -15.53 -0.13
CA GLY A 157 -10.07 -15.75 0.66
C GLY A 157 -9.83 -16.08 2.12
N THR A 158 -8.70 -15.68 2.69
CA THR A 158 -8.40 -15.87 4.13
C THR A 158 -9.05 -14.82 5.04
N THR A 159 -9.55 -13.73 4.46
CA THR A 159 -10.32 -12.69 5.15
C THR A 159 -11.79 -12.88 4.81
N GLY A 160 -12.56 -13.42 5.73
CA GLY A 160 -14.01 -13.56 5.69
C GLY A 160 -14.70 -12.42 6.44
#